data_47f97f96a5335ac40d3d283c581dff16
#
_entry.id   47f97f96a5335ac40d3d283c581dff16
#
_cell.length_a   1.000
_cell.length_b   1.000
_cell.length_c   1.000
_cell.angle_alpha   90.00
_cell.angle_beta   90.00
_cell.angle_gamma   90.00
#
_symmetry.space_group_name_H-M   'P 1'
#
loop_
_entity.id
_entity.type
_entity.pdbx_description
1 polymer ?
#
loop_
_entity_poly.entity_id
_entity_poly.type
_entity_poly.pdbx_seq_one_letter_code
_entity_poly.pdbx_strand_id
1 'polypeptide(L)'
;TVGRLSAPKHFVRALSMHKRLLDEGIDHELWIIGEGEERPKLEAYIRENHLKTSAKLLGFRENPYNLMHAADLLVCSSIFEGFSTFVTEGLILGKPIVTTDVSGMREILGDSEYGLITANDDEAFYEGVKRMLTEPGLLSHYAEQAKLRGKDFKCERLAGETEAFFEAELRKKRGE
;
A
#
# COMPACT_ATOMS: atom_id res chain seq x y z
N THR A 1 6.33 -2.97 -0.18
CA THR A 1 5.37 -2.63 -1.24
C THR A 1 5.22 -3.77 -2.24
N VAL A 2 4.04 -3.94 -2.84
CA VAL A 2 3.73 -5.01 -3.82
C VAL A 2 3.07 -4.41 -5.05
N GLY A 3 3.52 -4.80 -6.24
CA GLY A 3 2.89 -4.40 -7.50
C GLY A 3 3.74 -4.66 -8.72
N ARG A 4 3.13 -4.49 -9.91
CA ARG A 4 3.88 -4.53 -11.16
C ARG A 4 4.91 -3.40 -11.20
N LEU A 5 6.14 -3.70 -11.57
CA LEU A 5 7.21 -2.70 -11.71
C LEU A 5 6.99 -1.87 -13.00
N SER A 6 6.07 -0.92 -12.91
CA SER A 6 5.60 -0.09 -14.03
C SER A 6 5.56 1.39 -13.63
N ALA A 7 5.58 2.28 -14.62
CA ALA A 7 5.65 3.72 -14.40
C ALA A 7 4.55 4.26 -13.45
N PRO A 8 3.25 3.83 -13.54
CA PRO A 8 2.22 4.32 -12.62
C PRO A 8 2.45 3.99 -11.14
N LYS A 9 3.16 2.90 -10.83
CA LYS A 9 3.48 2.50 -9.45
C LYS A 9 4.60 3.34 -8.82
N HIS A 10 5.40 3.96 -9.64
CA HIS A 10 6.42 4.95 -9.28
C HIS A 10 7.36 4.53 -8.13
N PHE A 11 7.86 3.30 -8.20
CA PHE A 11 8.75 2.75 -7.15
C PHE A 11 10.07 3.51 -6.97
N VAL A 12 10.47 4.35 -7.93
CA VAL A 12 11.60 5.28 -7.74
C VAL A 12 11.32 6.24 -6.58
N ARG A 13 10.08 6.72 -6.40
CA ARG A 13 9.66 7.53 -5.23
C ARG A 13 9.90 6.77 -3.93
N ALA A 14 9.50 5.49 -3.87
CA ALA A 14 9.72 4.66 -2.68
C ALA A 14 11.22 4.47 -2.38
N LEU A 15 12.06 4.28 -3.42
CA LEU A 15 13.52 4.19 -3.26
C LEU A 15 14.14 5.54 -2.84
N SER A 16 13.66 6.66 -3.38
CA SER A 16 14.13 8.01 -2.99
C SER A 16 13.78 8.32 -1.54
N MET A 17 12.56 8.04 -1.13
CA MET A 17 12.10 8.14 0.26
C MET A 17 12.97 7.28 1.18
N HIS A 18 13.19 6.00 0.83
CA HIS A 18 14.02 5.06 1.58
C HIS A 18 15.44 5.60 1.78
N LYS A 19 16.07 6.10 0.70
CA LYS A 19 17.42 6.70 0.80
C LYS A 19 17.44 7.88 1.76
N ARG A 20 16.49 8.81 1.65
CA ARG A 20 16.43 10.00 2.53
C ARG A 20 16.30 9.62 4.00
N LEU A 21 15.45 8.65 4.33
CA LEU A 21 15.28 8.16 5.71
C LEU A 21 16.58 7.55 6.26
N LEU A 22 17.30 6.77 5.45
CA LEU A 22 18.61 6.23 5.85
C LEU A 22 19.66 7.33 6.05
N ASP A 23 19.69 8.35 5.18
CA ASP A 23 20.58 9.51 5.30
C ASP A 23 20.33 10.31 6.61
N GLU A 24 19.10 10.25 7.15
CA GLU A 24 18.72 10.82 8.43
C GLU A 24 18.93 9.88 9.64
N GLY A 25 19.48 8.68 9.40
CA GLY A 25 19.75 7.70 10.45
C GLY A 25 18.53 6.88 10.89
N ILE A 26 17.43 6.90 10.13
CA ILE A 26 16.27 6.05 10.38
C ILE A 26 16.52 4.70 9.70
N ASP A 27 17.00 3.72 10.46
CA ASP A 27 17.38 2.40 9.97
C ASP A 27 16.16 1.53 9.69
N HIS A 28 16.05 1.02 8.46
CA HIS A 28 14.97 0.14 7.99
C HIS A 28 15.33 -0.54 6.67
N GLU A 29 14.57 -1.56 6.28
CA GLU A 29 14.65 -2.20 4.96
C GLU A 29 13.44 -1.84 4.10
N LEU A 30 13.64 -1.69 2.79
CA LEU A 30 12.57 -1.57 1.81
C LEU A 30 12.49 -2.82 0.94
N TRP A 31 11.36 -3.52 0.98
CA TRP A 31 11.09 -4.67 0.13
C TRP A 31 10.10 -4.29 -0.97
N ILE A 32 10.51 -4.48 -2.22
CA ILE A 32 9.68 -4.28 -3.41
C ILE A 32 9.40 -5.65 -4.03
N ILE A 33 8.13 -6.04 -4.03
CA ILE A 33 7.67 -7.35 -4.50
C ILE A 33 6.93 -7.17 -5.82
N GLY A 34 7.40 -7.82 -6.86
CA GLY A 34 6.82 -7.77 -8.19
C GLY A 34 7.85 -7.81 -9.30
N GLU A 35 7.36 -7.82 -10.54
CA GLU A 35 8.15 -7.76 -11.77
C GLU A 35 7.56 -6.74 -12.73
N GLY A 36 8.35 -6.30 -13.70
CA GLY A 36 7.90 -5.40 -14.75
C GLY A 36 9.02 -4.64 -15.44
N GLU A 37 8.62 -3.83 -16.40
CA GLU A 37 9.51 -3.11 -17.32
C GLU A 37 10.44 -2.08 -16.63
N GLU A 38 10.06 -1.57 -15.45
CA GLU A 38 10.90 -0.62 -14.70
C GLU A 38 12.01 -1.30 -13.87
N ARG A 39 12.09 -2.65 -13.81
CA ARG A 39 13.09 -3.36 -13.02
C ARG A 39 14.53 -2.87 -13.26
N PRO A 40 15.02 -2.73 -14.53
CA PRO A 40 16.39 -2.28 -14.78
C PRO A 40 16.68 -0.89 -14.22
N LYS A 41 15.69 0.02 -14.27
CA LYS A 41 15.79 1.37 -13.72
C LYS A 41 15.88 1.36 -12.20
N LEU A 42 15.10 0.52 -11.53
CA LEU A 42 15.14 0.37 -10.07
C LEU A 42 16.47 -0.25 -9.61
N GLU A 43 16.97 -1.26 -10.32
CA GLU A 43 18.30 -1.87 -10.05
C GLU A 43 19.44 -0.85 -10.24
N ALA A 44 19.35 -0.01 -11.27
CA ALA A 44 20.30 1.08 -11.47
C ALA A 44 20.27 2.07 -10.31
N TYR A 45 19.08 2.52 -9.90
CA TYR A 45 18.89 3.43 -8.77
C TYR A 45 19.48 2.87 -7.47
N ILE A 46 19.18 1.60 -7.14
CA ILE A 46 19.70 0.90 -5.95
C ILE A 46 21.22 0.83 -5.98
N ARG A 47 21.82 0.52 -7.13
CA ARG A 47 23.28 0.46 -7.29
C ARG A 47 23.94 1.83 -7.12
N GLU A 48 23.42 2.85 -7.80
CA GLU A 48 23.98 4.21 -7.85
C GLU A 48 23.87 4.93 -6.50
N ASN A 49 22.84 4.60 -5.71
CA ASN A 49 22.64 5.17 -4.38
C ASN A 49 23.12 4.25 -3.24
N HIS A 50 23.88 3.19 -3.53
CA HIS A 50 24.47 2.27 -2.54
C HIS A 50 23.44 1.57 -1.62
N LEU A 51 22.21 1.31 -2.10
CA LEU A 51 21.10 0.75 -1.31
C LEU A 51 21.01 -0.78 -1.33
N LYS A 52 22.01 -1.51 -1.87
CA LYS A 52 21.96 -2.97 -2.06
C LYS A 52 21.72 -3.78 -0.79
N THR A 53 22.11 -3.27 0.37
CA THR A 53 21.94 -3.94 1.66
C THR A 53 20.57 -3.72 2.29
N SER A 54 19.93 -2.62 1.96
CA SER A 54 18.67 -2.15 2.61
C SER A 54 17.45 -2.16 1.68
N ALA A 55 17.62 -2.05 0.35
CA ALA A 55 16.53 -2.14 -0.63
C ALA A 55 16.59 -3.45 -1.43
N LYS A 56 15.50 -4.21 -1.41
CA LYS A 56 15.43 -5.56 -2.02
C LYS A 56 14.33 -5.64 -3.07
N LEU A 57 14.69 -5.94 -4.32
CA LEU A 57 13.74 -6.32 -5.38
C LEU A 57 13.52 -7.82 -5.31
N LEU A 58 12.43 -8.26 -4.68
CA LEU A 58 12.18 -9.66 -4.34
C LEU A 58 11.59 -10.48 -5.50
N GLY A 59 11.30 -9.84 -6.64
CA GLY A 59 10.69 -10.48 -7.80
C GLY A 59 9.21 -10.76 -7.60
N PHE A 60 8.59 -11.38 -8.60
CA PHE A 60 7.18 -11.81 -8.51
C PHE A 60 7.02 -12.90 -7.46
N ARG A 61 5.96 -12.80 -6.68
CA ARG A 61 5.53 -13.80 -5.71
C ARG A 61 4.07 -14.13 -5.95
N GLU A 62 3.75 -15.40 -6.16
CA GLU A 62 2.38 -15.88 -6.29
C GLU A 62 1.58 -15.61 -5.01
N ASN A 63 2.23 -15.77 -3.86
CA ASN A 63 1.68 -15.45 -2.55
C ASN A 63 2.61 -14.45 -1.81
N PRO A 64 2.34 -13.14 -1.89
CA PRO A 64 3.13 -12.13 -1.20
C PRO A 64 2.73 -11.92 0.26
N TYR A 65 1.62 -12.53 0.72
CA TYR A 65 0.99 -12.18 2.00
C TYR A 65 1.86 -12.46 3.22
N ASN A 66 2.71 -13.50 3.18
CA ASN A 66 3.66 -13.77 4.27
C ASN A 66 4.67 -12.62 4.42
N LEU A 67 5.15 -12.07 3.30
CA LEU A 67 6.08 -10.94 3.30
C LEU A 67 5.36 -9.64 3.73
N MET A 68 4.13 -9.42 3.27
CA MET A 68 3.31 -8.29 3.72
C MET A 68 3.01 -8.38 5.21
N HIS A 69 2.73 -9.59 5.71
CA HIS A 69 2.48 -9.81 7.15
C HIS A 69 3.73 -9.61 7.99
N ALA A 70 4.91 -9.94 7.49
CA ALA A 70 6.18 -9.72 8.18
C ALA A 70 6.63 -8.24 8.20
N ALA A 71 6.12 -7.42 7.29
CA ALA A 71 6.44 -5.99 7.24
C ALA A 71 5.76 -5.23 8.40
N ASP A 72 6.41 -4.18 8.90
CA ASP A 72 5.86 -3.28 9.91
C ASP A 72 4.95 -2.22 9.29
N LEU A 73 5.27 -1.78 8.07
CA LEU A 73 4.57 -0.73 7.32
C LEU A 73 4.44 -1.12 5.84
N LEU A 74 3.28 -0.87 5.25
CA LEU A 74 3.08 -0.97 3.82
C LEU A 74 3.06 0.42 3.19
N VAL A 75 3.73 0.60 2.04
CA VAL A 75 3.80 1.88 1.34
C VAL A 75 3.33 1.74 -0.11
N CYS A 76 2.50 2.67 -0.57
CA CYS A 76 1.99 2.75 -1.94
C CYS A 76 2.36 4.10 -2.56
N SER A 77 3.38 4.11 -3.41
CA SER A 77 3.99 5.31 -4.00
C SER A 77 3.40 5.72 -5.35
N SER A 78 2.24 5.16 -5.72
CA SER A 78 1.66 5.28 -7.05
C SER A 78 1.31 6.72 -7.42
N ILE A 79 1.44 7.05 -8.71
CA ILE A 79 0.94 8.31 -9.29
C ILE A 79 -0.44 8.14 -9.92
N PHE A 80 -0.86 6.90 -10.14
CA PHE A 80 -2.17 6.54 -10.66
C PHE A 80 -2.58 5.14 -10.19
N GLU A 81 -3.81 5.02 -9.73
CA GLU A 81 -4.50 3.76 -9.39
C GLU A 81 -5.96 3.84 -9.83
N GLY A 82 -6.59 2.69 -10.04
CA GLY A 82 -8.03 2.59 -10.05
C GLY A 82 -8.52 2.30 -8.63
N PHE A 83 -8.62 1.00 -8.29
CA PHE A 83 -8.89 0.52 -6.94
C PHE A 83 -7.71 -0.38 -6.52
N SER A 84 -7.00 -0.02 -5.46
CA SER A 84 -5.76 -0.70 -5.09
C SER A 84 -6.01 -1.98 -4.30
N THR A 85 -5.89 -3.13 -4.95
CA THR A 85 -5.95 -4.44 -4.27
C THR A 85 -4.85 -4.57 -3.21
N PHE A 86 -3.64 -4.07 -3.46
CA PHE A 86 -2.54 -4.08 -2.51
C PHE A 86 -2.90 -3.36 -1.19
N VAL A 87 -3.52 -2.19 -1.26
CA VAL A 87 -3.96 -1.43 -0.08
C VAL A 87 -5.07 -2.18 0.65
N THR A 88 -6.05 -2.72 -0.08
CA THR A 88 -7.14 -3.52 0.49
C THR A 88 -6.63 -4.79 1.18
N GLU A 89 -5.71 -5.51 0.56
CA GLU A 89 -5.04 -6.67 1.14
C GLU A 89 -4.25 -6.31 2.39
N GLY A 90 -3.57 -5.16 2.39
CA GLY A 90 -2.88 -4.62 3.56
C GLY A 90 -3.81 -4.37 4.74
N LEU A 91 -5.00 -3.81 4.49
CA LEU A 91 -6.04 -3.63 5.52
C LEU A 91 -6.54 -4.96 6.07
N ILE A 92 -6.81 -5.95 5.20
CA ILE A 92 -7.22 -7.30 5.62
C ILE A 92 -6.17 -7.93 6.53
N LEU A 93 -4.88 -7.70 6.25
CA LEU A 93 -3.76 -8.17 7.07
C LEU A 93 -3.54 -7.32 8.34
N GLY A 94 -4.28 -6.24 8.52
CA GLY A 94 -4.16 -5.34 9.68
C GLY A 94 -2.84 -4.57 9.69
N LYS A 95 -2.32 -4.20 8.52
CA LYS A 95 -1.03 -3.49 8.40
C LYS A 95 -1.24 -1.99 8.27
N PRO A 96 -0.42 -1.17 8.95
CA PRO A 96 -0.38 0.27 8.71
C PRO A 96 -0.01 0.54 7.26
N ILE A 97 -0.62 1.58 6.68
CA ILE A 97 -0.42 1.93 5.26
C ILE A 97 -0.14 3.41 5.15
N VAL A 98 0.86 3.77 4.34
CA VAL A 98 1.04 5.12 3.80
C VAL A 98 0.89 5.07 2.29
N THR A 99 0.05 5.94 1.74
CA THR A 99 -0.20 6.02 0.30
C THR A 99 -0.25 7.46 -0.17
N THR A 100 0.01 7.68 -1.45
CA THR A 100 -0.29 8.93 -2.15
C THR A 100 -1.79 9.07 -2.41
N ASP A 101 -2.29 10.30 -2.47
CA ASP A 101 -3.68 10.60 -2.83
C ASP A 101 -3.90 10.39 -4.34
N VAL A 102 -4.38 9.20 -4.68
CA VAL A 102 -4.77 8.79 -6.04
C VAL A 102 -6.18 8.20 -5.99
N SER A 103 -6.81 8.06 -7.17
CA SER A 103 -8.17 7.53 -7.28
C SER A 103 -8.38 6.25 -6.45
N GLY A 104 -9.52 6.15 -5.78
CA GLY A 104 -9.92 5.01 -4.96
C GLY A 104 -9.31 4.99 -3.55
N MET A 105 -8.25 5.75 -3.24
CA MET A 105 -7.60 5.68 -1.93
C MET A 105 -8.50 6.20 -0.81
N ARG A 106 -9.23 7.30 -1.04
CA ARG A 106 -10.17 7.86 -0.04
C ARG A 106 -11.35 6.92 0.21
N GLU A 107 -11.81 6.19 -0.80
CA GLU A 107 -12.86 5.18 -0.66
C GLU A 107 -12.39 4.00 0.21
N ILE A 108 -11.11 3.60 0.07
CA ILE A 108 -10.53 2.50 0.81
C ILE A 108 -10.18 2.91 2.23
N LEU A 109 -9.52 4.08 2.39
CA LEU A 109 -8.88 4.50 3.63
C LEU A 109 -9.62 5.61 4.39
N GLY A 110 -10.80 6.06 3.90
CA GLY A 110 -11.43 7.28 4.40
C GLY A 110 -10.53 8.50 4.15
N ASP A 111 -10.78 9.59 4.83
CA ASP A 111 -9.89 10.77 4.79
C ASP A 111 -8.70 10.60 5.76
N SER A 112 -7.88 9.57 5.53
CA SER A 112 -6.78 9.12 6.41
C SER A 112 -7.24 8.50 7.74
N GLU A 113 -8.43 7.96 7.82
CA GLU A 113 -8.94 7.29 9.03
C GLU A 113 -8.28 5.91 9.21
N TYR A 114 -8.15 5.14 8.12
CA TYR A 114 -7.70 3.73 8.16
C TYR A 114 -6.29 3.51 7.61
N GLY A 115 -5.64 4.57 7.14
CA GLY A 115 -4.28 4.59 6.63
C GLY A 115 -3.93 6.02 6.23
N LEU A 116 -2.67 6.39 6.26
CA LEU A 116 -2.23 7.75 6.00
C LEU A 116 -2.19 8.03 4.48
N ILE A 117 -3.00 8.98 4.03
CA ILE A 117 -2.99 9.48 2.65
C ILE A 117 -2.19 10.77 2.63
N THR A 118 -1.18 10.85 1.78
CA THR A 118 -0.35 12.04 1.55
C THR A 118 -0.67 12.69 0.22
N ALA A 119 -0.33 13.95 0.04
CA ALA A 119 -0.37 14.54 -1.31
C ALA A 119 0.47 13.69 -2.29
N ASN A 120 0.07 13.72 -3.58
CA ASN A 120 0.75 12.92 -4.61
C ASN A 120 2.02 13.62 -5.11
N ASP A 121 2.94 13.89 -4.21
CA ASP A 121 4.29 14.39 -4.48
C ASP A 121 5.33 13.69 -3.61
N ASP A 122 6.60 13.83 -3.96
CA ASP A 122 7.70 13.11 -3.32
C ASP A 122 7.95 13.57 -1.89
N GLU A 123 7.78 14.87 -1.61
CA GLU A 123 8.01 15.44 -0.28
C GLU A 123 6.93 15.01 0.71
N ALA A 124 5.66 15.14 0.34
CA ALA A 124 4.56 14.73 1.20
C ALA A 124 4.58 13.22 1.49
N PHE A 125 4.93 12.40 0.49
CA PHE A 125 5.07 10.95 0.67
C PHE A 125 6.21 10.61 1.64
N TYR A 126 7.37 11.25 1.47
CA TYR A 126 8.51 11.08 2.38
C TYR A 126 8.14 11.49 3.82
N GLU A 127 7.57 12.67 4.02
CA GLU A 127 7.16 13.14 5.35
C GLU A 127 6.11 12.22 6.00
N GLY A 128 5.15 11.72 5.22
CA GLY A 128 4.16 10.76 5.70
C GLY A 128 4.78 9.47 6.20
N VAL A 129 5.74 8.89 5.46
CA VAL A 129 6.44 7.67 5.88
C VAL A 129 7.33 7.95 7.08
N LYS A 130 8.06 9.09 7.10
CA LYS A 130 8.89 9.50 8.23
C LYS A 130 8.07 9.60 9.52
N ARG A 131 6.94 10.30 9.48
CA ARG A 131 6.02 10.42 10.61
C ARG A 131 5.55 9.04 11.09
N MET A 132 5.16 8.17 10.18
CA MET A 132 4.71 6.82 10.50
C MET A 132 5.78 6.02 11.25
N LEU A 133 7.05 6.18 10.90
CA LEU A 133 8.17 5.48 11.52
C LEU A 133 8.67 6.11 12.82
N THR A 134 8.49 7.44 13.01
CA THR A 134 9.12 8.18 14.10
C THR A 134 8.14 8.73 15.15
N GLU A 135 6.87 8.98 14.82
CA GLU A 135 5.89 9.45 15.79
C GLU A 135 5.45 8.30 16.73
N PRO A 136 5.63 8.45 18.04
CA PRO A 136 5.26 7.39 18.97
C PRO A 136 3.78 7.02 18.90
N GLY A 137 3.51 5.73 18.72
CA GLY A 137 2.15 5.19 18.70
C GLY A 137 1.42 5.31 17.36
N LEU A 138 1.92 6.07 16.38
CA LEU A 138 1.23 6.28 15.10
C LEU A 138 1.12 4.97 14.31
N LEU A 139 2.21 4.19 14.25
CA LEU A 139 2.22 2.88 13.59
C LEU A 139 1.19 1.93 14.22
N SER A 140 1.13 1.87 15.55
CA SER A 140 0.17 1.03 16.28
C SER A 140 -1.26 1.50 16.08
N HIS A 141 -1.49 2.82 16.07
CA HIS A 141 -2.81 3.40 15.78
C HIS A 141 -3.32 2.92 14.41
N TYR A 142 -2.52 3.09 13.35
CA TYR A 142 -2.95 2.69 12.02
C TYR A 142 -3.02 1.17 11.84
N ALA A 143 -2.27 0.38 12.60
CA ALA A 143 -2.45 -1.07 12.60
C ALA A 143 -3.83 -1.47 13.16
N GLU A 144 -4.32 -0.82 14.22
CA GLU A 144 -5.66 -1.06 14.75
C GLU A 144 -6.75 -0.57 13.80
N GLN A 145 -6.59 0.63 13.21
CA GLN A 145 -7.54 1.14 12.23
C GLN A 145 -7.62 0.25 10.98
N ALA A 146 -6.48 -0.24 10.49
CA ALA A 146 -6.43 -1.20 9.37
C ALA A 146 -7.20 -2.49 9.69
N LYS A 147 -7.05 -3.07 10.90
CA LYS A 147 -7.80 -4.25 11.33
C LYS A 147 -9.31 -4.01 11.36
N LEU A 148 -9.74 -2.82 11.74
CA LEU A 148 -11.16 -2.46 11.74
C LEU A 148 -11.69 -2.42 10.30
N ARG A 149 -11.04 -1.65 9.43
CA ARG A 149 -11.44 -1.47 8.04
C ARG A 149 -11.33 -2.76 7.21
N GLY A 150 -10.32 -3.58 7.46
CA GLY A 150 -10.10 -4.85 6.76
C GLY A 150 -11.26 -5.83 6.88
N LYS A 151 -12.12 -5.71 7.90
CA LYS A 151 -13.33 -6.52 8.04
C LYS A 151 -14.34 -6.24 6.93
N ASP A 152 -14.34 -5.02 6.37
CA ASP A 152 -15.27 -4.60 5.33
C ASP A 152 -14.94 -5.25 3.97
N PHE A 153 -13.70 -5.69 3.78
CA PHE A 153 -13.21 -6.30 2.54
C PHE A 153 -13.12 -7.83 2.58
N LYS A 154 -13.67 -8.48 3.61
CA LYS A 154 -13.71 -9.94 3.66
C LYS A 154 -14.67 -10.49 2.61
N CYS A 155 -14.24 -11.54 1.90
CA CYS A 155 -14.98 -12.16 0.80
C CYS A 155 -16.41 -12.55 1.18
N GLU A 156 -16.61 -13.09 2.41
CA GLU A 156 -17.93 -13.51 2.89
C GLU A 156 -18.91 -12.35 2.98
N ARG A 157 -18.46 -11.18 3.43
CA ARG A 157 -19.29 -9.97 3.49
C ARG A 157 -19.63 -9.44 2.10
N LEU A 158 -18.63 -9.31 1.23
CA LEU A 158 -18.82 -8.81 -0.14
C LEU A 158 -19.73 -9.74 -0.96
N ALA A 159 -19.59 -11.06 -0.81
CA ALA A 159 -20.46 -12.04 -1.44
C ALA A 159 -21.92 -11.87 -0.96
N GLY A 160 -22.14 -11.79 0.35
CA GLY A 160 -23.48 -11.61 0.92
C GLY A 160 -24.14 -10.30 0.50
N GLU A 161 -23.41 -9.18 0.46
CA GLU A 161 -23.93 -7.90 -0.03
C GLU A 161 -24.27 -7.96 -1.53
N THR A 162 -23.45 -8.64 -2.33
CA THR A 162 -23.68 -8.82 -3.78
C THR A 162 -24.91 -9.70 -4.04
N GLU A 163 -25.06 -10.81 -3.32
CA GLU A 163 -26.26 -11.67 -3.41
C GLU A 163 -27.53 -10.90 -3.03
N ALA A 164 -27.50 -10.19 -1.91
CA ALA A 164 -28.65 -9.38 -1.45
C ALA A 164 -29.03 -8.30 -2.47
N PHE A 165 -28.05 -7.64 -3.09
CA PHE A 165 -28.28 -6.66 -4.15
C PHE A 165 -28.97 -7.30 -5.37
N PHE A 166 -28.47 -8.43 -5.87
CA PHE A 166 -29.09 -9.12 -7.02
C PHE A 166 -30.48 -9.64 -6.70
N GLU A 167 -30.72 -10.18 -5.51
CA GLU A 167 -32.07 -10.59 -5.09
C GLU A 167 -33.06 -9.42 -5.05
N ALA A 168 -32.62 -8.27 -4.51
CA ALA A 168 -33.46 -7.08 -4.47
C ALA A 168 -33.83 -6.57 -5.88
N GLU A 169 -32.87 -6.56 -6.80
CA GLU A 169 -33.09 -6.15 -8.19
C GLU A 169 -34.00 -7.16 -8.95
N LEU A 170 -33.87 -8.45 -8.68
CA LEU A 170 -34.76 -9.46 -9.24
C LEU A 170 -36.20 -9.34 -8.75
N ARG A 171 -36.43 -9.06 -7.44
CA ARG A 171 -37.77 -8.80 -6.88
C ARG A 171 -38.42 -7.58 -7.54
N LYS A 172 -37.67 -6.46 -7.64
CA LYS A 172 -38.17 -5.26 -8.35
C LYS A 172 -38.65 -5.56 -9.77
N LYS A 173 -37.87 -6.38 -10.52
CA LYS A 173 -38.23 -6.77 -11.89
C LYS A 173 -39.47 -7.69 -11.96
N ARG A 174 -39.74 -8.45 -10.90
CA ARG A 174 -40.94 -9.33 -10.81
C ARG A 174 -42.15 -8.59 -10.30
N GLY A 175 -42.03 -7.33 -9.85
CA GLY A 175 -43.12 -6.55 -9.29
C GLY A 175 -43.52 -6.98 -7.87
N GLU A 176 -42.60 -7.59 -7.15
CA GLU A 176 -42.72 -8.00 -5.74
C GLU A 176 -42.26 -6.93 -4.77
#